data_cb1c8d171dd880f45ec405eca1cfc00f
#
_entry.id   cb1c8d171dd880f45ec405eca1cfc00f
#
_cell.length_a   1.000
_cell.length_b   1.000
_cell.length_c   1.000
_cell.angle_alpha   90.00
_cell.angle_beta   90.00
_cell.angle_gamma   90.00
#
_symmetry.space_group_name_H-M   'P 1'
#
loop_
_entity.id
_entity.type
_entity.pdbx_description
1 polymer ?
#
loop_
_entity_poly.entity_id
_entity_poly.type
_entity_poly.pdbx_seq_one_letter_code
_entity_poly.pdbx_strand_id
1 'polypeptide(L)'
;LSRRQRQMCIRDRVFRERPESEAIRYEVVQDFYNNRLEQVEADVVIARGFTAHTLKRKNIPCAELKSTGYDVMKAVNECMQKGNIERIAVVGAFNMVYGAEQMCHLYPNLGLGCYAEDDETKLEMAVHQAMKDGNQAIVGGYSTVQIAERLGMPAAMIHSGIEAVNHAISEAIAVAHLTRYERQKRDEIANIMNYSFQGIISVNRKGIITLANTCCHTYMRDRKTSLAGEHIKDFFPDIDFDSVIRDKQKILSEVCRFGGKQVLVNCVPVAGDSEEFGCVLTFQGTEQIQAEEGKLRKRMHSDGFTARYDFSHILYRDSCMEAVISQAVKFSYSDSNIPVSYTHLTLPTT
;
A
#
# COMPACT_ATOMS: atom_id res chain seq x y z
N LEU A 1 -4.06 -19.76 -40.37
CA LEU A 1 -4.02 -19.39 -38.97
C LEU A 1 -5.43 -19.42 -38.43
N SER A 2 -5.70 -20.21 -37.37
CA SER A 2 -7.00 -20.21 -36.70
C SER A 2 -7.32 -18.78 -36.17
N ARG A 3 -8.61 -18.44 -35.98
CA ARG A 3 -9.02 -17.14 -35.40
C ARG A 3 -8.31 -16.85 -34.07
N ARG A 4 -8.00 -17.90 -33.27
CA ARG A 4 -7.25 -17.83 -32.01
C ARG A 4 -5.78 -17.42 -32.23
N GLN A 5 -5.11 -17.99 -33.20
CA GLN A 5 -3.72 -17.65 -33.57
C GLN A 5 -3.57 -16.21 -34.05
N ARG A 6 -4.57 -15.65 -34.75
CA ARG A 6 -4.54 -14.25 -35.19
C ARG A 6 -4.64 -13.28 -34.03
N GLN A 7 -5.44 -13.57 -32.98
CA GLN A 7 -5.53 -12.71 -31.80
C GLN A 7 -4.24 -12.73 -30.95
N MET A 8 -3.60 -13.88 -30.81
CA MET A 8 -2.28 -13.96 -30.16
C MET A 8 -1.25 -13.13 -30.92
N CYS A 9 -1.22 -13.25 -32.30
CA CYS A 9 -0.31 -12.46 -33.11
C CYS A 9 -0.52 -10.94 -32.99
N ILE A 10 -1.75 -10.47 -32.85
CA ILE A 10 -2.04 -9.04 -32.66
C ILE A 10 -1.50 -8.56 -31.32
N ARG A 11 -1.75 -9.31 -30.24
CA ARG A 11 -1.28 -8.95 -28.89
C ARG A 11 0.25 -8.93 -28.82
N ASP A 12 0.90 -9.96 -29.31
CA ASP A 12 2.36 -10.07 -29.36
C ASP A 12 2.99 -8.95 -30.19
N ARG A 13 2.38 -8.60 -31.31
CA ARG A 13 2.86 -7.53 -32.18
C ARG A 13 2.76 -6.17 -31.50
N VAL A 14 1.61 -5.88 -30.87
CA VAL A 14 1.39 -4.61 -30.17
C VAL A 14 2.36 -4.43 -29.00
N PHE A 15 2.70 -5.52 -28.29
CA PHE A 15 3.70 -5.45 -27.21
C PHE A 15 5.11 -5.19 -27.75
N ARG A 16 5.52 -5.90 -28.83
CA ARG A 16 6.88 -5.77 -29.39
C ARG A 16 7.15 -4.41 -30.02
N GLU A 17 6.15 -3.74 -30.55
CA GLU A 17 6.27 -2.42 -31.17
C GLU A 17 6.35 -1.27 -30.15
N ARG A 18 6.27 -1.54 -28.84
CA ARG A 18 6.35 -0.52 -27.79
C ARG A 18 7.75 -0.31 -27.25
N PRO A 19 8.16 0.95 -26.99
CA PRO A 19 9.49 1.26 -26.40
C PRO A 19 9.69 0.65 -25.01
N GLU A 20 8.60 0.41 -24.25
CA GLU A 20 8.64 -0.18 -22.92
C GLU A 20 8.77 -1.71 -22.92
N SER A 21 8.75 -2.36 -24.09
CA SER A 21 8.74 -3.82 -24.25
C SER A 21 9.95 -4.52 -23.61
N GLU A 22 11.10 -3.86 -23.53
CA GLU A 22 12.31 -4.40 -22.91
C GLU A 22 12.23 -4.48 -21.36
N ALA A 23 11.42 -3.61 -20.75
CA ALA A 23 11.25 -3.53 -19.30
C ALA A 23 10.05 -4.33 -18.77
N ILE A 24 9.19 -4.84 -19.65
CA ILE A 24 7.93 -5.50 -19.30
C ILE A 24 7.99 -6.97 -19.69
N ARG A 25 7.79 -7.85 -18.70
CA ARG A 25 7.51 -9.27 -18.95
C ARG A 25 6.01 -9.46 -19.00
N TYR A 26 5.52 -10.14 -20.03
CA TYR A 26 4.12 -10.49 -20.13
C TYR A 26 3.93 -11.98 -20.43
N GLU A 27 2.86 -12.53 -19.91
CA GLU A 27 2.41 -13.89 -20.15
C GLU A 27 0.95 -13.86 -20.59
N VAL A 28 0.61 -14.68 -21.58
CA VAL A 28 -0.78 -14.82 -22.04
C VAL A 28 -1.36 -16.10 -21.44
N VAL A 29 -2.24 -15.93 -20.44
CA VAL A 29 -2.95 -17.04 -19.82
C VAL A 29 -4.29 -17.23 -20.51
N GLN A 30 -4.53 -18.46 -21.00
CA GLN A 30 -5.84 -18.86 -21.54
C GLN A 30 -6.64 -19.55 -20.42
N ASP A 31 -7.41 -18.74 -19.71
CA ASP A 31 -8.31 -19.26 -18.67
C ASP A 31 -9.70 -18.67 -18.86
N PHE A 32 -10.60 -19.47 -19.43
CA PHE A 32 -11.97 -19.06 -19.72
C PHE A 32 -12.92 -19.17 -18.52
N TYR A 33 -12.50 -19.89 -17.48
CA TYR A 33 -13.34 -20.19 -16.30
C TYR A 33 -12.77 -19.65 -15.01
N ASN A 34 -11.79 -18.76 -15.06
CA ASN A 34 -11.15 -18.12 -13.90
C ASN A 34 -10.51 -19.10 -12.88
N ASN A 35 -10.17 -20.33 -13.31
CA ASN A 35 -9.65 -21.38 -12.45
C ASN A 35 -8.20 -21.15 -12.00
N ARG A 36 -7.45 -20.30 -12.72
CA ARG A 36 -6.02 -20.02 -12.46
C ARG A 36 -5.74 -18.62 -11.92
N LEU A 37 -6.77 -17.81 -11.67
CA LEU A 37 -6.59 -16.42 -11.24
C LEU A 37 -5.79 -16.27 -9.94
N GLU A 38 -5.88 -17.27 -9.04
CA GLU A 38 -5.17 -17.25 -7.76
C GLU A 38 -3.68 -17.63 -7.87
N GLN A 39 -3.28 -18.18 -9.03
CA GLN A 39 -1.90 -18.63 -9.29
C GLN A 39 -1.10 -17.61 -10.14
N VAL A 40 -1.74 -16.49 -10.51
CA VAL A 40 -1.09 -15.49 -11.37
C VAL A 40 -0.25 -14.55 -10.53
N GLU A 41 1.06 -14.68 -10.64
CA GLU A 41 2.03 -13.75 -10.08
C GLU A 41 2.33 -12.64 -11.07
N ALA A 42 1.58 -11.54 -11.02
CA ALA A 42 1.79 -10.38 -11.87
C ALA A 42 1.53 -9.07 -11.11
N ASP A 43 2.22 -8.00 -11.48
CA ASP A 43 1.97 -6.66 -10.92
C ASP A 43 0.58 -6.13 -11.33
N VAL A 44 0.12 -6.53 -12.53
CA VAL A 44 -1.19 -6.17 -13.07
C VAL A 44 -1.66 -7.23 -14.06
N VAL A 45 -2.95 -7.47 -14.12
CA VAL A 45 -3.59 -8.39 -15.08
C VAL A 45 -4.41 -7.58 -16.07
N ILE A 46 -4.27 -7.86 -17.37
CA ILE A 46 -5.17 -7.34 -18.40
C ILE A 46 -6.27 -8.37 -18.64
N ALA A 47 -7.50 -8.03 -18.34
CA ALA A 47 -8.63 -8.93 -18.49
C ALA A 47 -9.83 -8.24 -19.14
N ARG A 48 -10.80 -9.04 -19.61
CA ARG A 48 -12.00 -8.57 -20.28
C ARG A 48 -13.26 -9.19 -19.66
N GLY A 49 -14.38 -8.47 -19.75
CA GLY A 49 -15.69 -9.00 -19.36
C GLY A 49 -15.75 -9.39 -17.89
N PHE A 50 -16.36 -10.53 -17.61
CA PHE A 50 -16.56 -11.02 -16.22
C PHE A 50 -15.25 -11.33 -15.51
N THR A 51 -14.19 -11.73 -16.21
CA THR A 51 -12.87 -11.94 -15.61
C THR A 51 -12.33 -10.65 -15.01
N ALA A 52 -12.42 -9.52 -15.72
CA ALA A 52 -12.00 -8.22 -15.19
C ALA A 52 -12.81 -7.83 -13.95
N HIS A 53 -14.13 -8.08 -13.96
CA HIS A 53 -15.00 -7.82 -12.81
C HIS A 53 -14.63 -8.68 -11.60
N THR A 54 -14.34 -9.97 -11.81
CA THR A 54 -13.91 -10.90 -10.75
C THR A 54 -12.59 -10.47 -10.13
N LEU A 55 -11.60 -10.04 -10.94
CA LEU A 55 -10.30 -9.55 -10.45
C LEU A 55 -10.46 -8.29 -9.60
N LYS A 56 -11.27 -7.34 -10.04
CA LYS A 56 -11.57 -6.12 -9.28
C LYS A 56 -12.23 -6.43 -7.94
N ARG A 57 -13.19 -7.36 -7.89
CA ARG A 57 -13.82 -7.80 -6.63
C ARG A 57 -12.85 -8.47 -5.66
N LYS A 58 -11.83 -9.14 -6.18
CA LYS A 58 -10.74 -9.76 -5.38
C LYS A 58 -9.61 -8.78 -5.05
N ASN A 59 -9.73 -7.49 -5.36
CA ASN A 59 -8.69 -6.47 -5.20
C ASN A 59 -7.36 -6.81 -5.89
N ILE A 60 -7.43 -7.56 -7.00
CA ILE A 60 -6.24 -7.85 -7.83
C ILE A 60 -6.09 -6.71 -8.85
N PRO A 61 -4.90 -6.06 -8.94
CA PRO A 61 -4.66 -5.00 -9.90
C PRO A 61 -5.00 -5.45 -11.33
N CYS A 62 -5.95 -4.76 -11.97
CA CYS A 62 -6.45 -5.17 -13.27
C CYS A 62 -6.69 -3.96 -14.17
N ALA A 63 -6.12 -4.00 -15.36
CA ALA A 63 -6.48 -3.12 -16.47
C ALA A 63 -7.53 -3.81 -17.35
N GLU A 64 -8.58 -3.07 -17.66
CA GLU A 64 -9.73 -3.64 -18.33
C GLU A 64 -9.64 -3.49 -19.84
N LEU A 65 -9.67 -4.60 -20.55
CA LEU A 65 -9.76 -4.60 -22.00
C LEU A 65 -11.23 -4.33 -22.43
N LYS A 66 -11.56 -3.07 -22.62
CA LYS A 66 -12.89 -2.61 -23.03
C LYS A 66 -13.11 -2.88 -24.51
N SER A 67 -14.32 -3.31 -24.89
CA SER A 67 -14.71 -3.39 -26.29
C SER A 67 -15.09 -2.01 -26.79
N THR A 68 -14.57 -1.64 -27.96
CA THR A 68 -14.96 -0.37 -28.60
C THR A 68 -16.28 -0.54 -29.35
N GLY A 69 -16.99 0.56 -29.64
CA GLY A 69 -18.16 0.54 -30.49
C GLY A 69 -17.87 -0.08 -31.88
N TYR A 70 -16.67 0.16 -32.41
CA TYR A 70 -16.22 -0.46 -33.67
C TYR A 70 -16.11 -1.98 -33.58
N ASP A 71 -15.63 -2.52 -32.46
CA ASP A 71 -15.54 -3.96 -32.24
C ASP A 71 -16.94 -4.61 -32.22
N VAL A 72 -17.90 -3.97 -31.57
CA VAL A 72 -19.30 -4.41 -31.53
C VAL A 72 -19.92 -4.33 -32.93
N MET A 73 -19.74 -3.23 -33.65
CA MET A 73 -20.24 -3.03 -35.02
C MET A 73 -19.73 -4.11 -35.96
N LYS A 74 -18.46 -4.46 -35.84
CA LYS A 74 -17.87 -5.53 -36.66
C LYS A 74 -18.53 -6.88 -36.42
N ALA A 75 -18.81 -7.22 -35.14
CA ALA A 75 -19.51 -8.44 -34.75
C ALA A 75 -20.97 -8.46 -35.23
N VAL A 76 -21.68 -7.30 -35.13
CA VAL A 76 -23.04 -7.13 -35.64
C VAL A 76 -23.07 -7.36 -37.17
N ASN A 77 -22.16 -6.73 -37.92
CA ASN A 77 -22.03 -6.94 -39.36
C ASN A 77 -21.71 -8.41 -39.74
N GLU A 78 -20.90 -9.10 -38.95
CA GLU A 78 -20.63 -10.53 -39.11
C GLU A 78 -21.91 -11.37 -38.95
N CYS A 79 -22.78 -11.02 -38.02
CA CYS A 79 -24.09 -11.66 -37.87
C CYS A 79 -25.00 -11.41 -39.05
N MET A 80 -25.09 -10.18 -39.52
CA MET A 80 -25.93 -9.80 -40.66
C MET A 80 -25.54 -10.55 -41.94
N GLN A 81 -24.26 -10.89 -42.13
CA GLN A 81 -23.80 -11.66 -43.26
C GLN A 81 -24.21 -13.14 -43.20
N LYS A 82 -24.68 -13.67 -42.05
CA LYS A 82 -25.09 -15.07 -41.93
C LYS A 82 -26.51 -15.36 -42.36
N GLY A 83 -27.33 -14.36 -42.64
CA GLY A 83 -28.70 -14.51 -43.09
C GLY A 83 -29.47 -13.19 -43.09
N ASN A 84 -30.74 -13.25 -43.38
CA ASN A 84 -31.65 -12.08 -43.32
C ASN A 84 -32.06 -11.86 -41.86
N ILE A 85 -31.17 -11.18 -41.08
CA ILE A 85 -31.34 -10.94 -39.67
C ILE A 85 -31.77 -9.50 -39.48
N GLU A 86 -32.94 -9.29 -38.89
CA GLU A 86 -33.54 -7.97 -38.62
C GLU A 86 -33.42 -7.57 -37.16
N ARG A 87 -33.17 -8.53 -36.24
CA ARG A 87 -33.04 -8.26 -34.80
C ARG A 87 -31.85 -9.01 -34.22
N ILE A 88 -30.96 -8.27 -33.60
CA ILE A 88 -29.74 -8.77 -32.95
C ILE A 88 -29.71 -8.36 -31.48
N ALA A 89 -29.38 -9.29 -30.58
CA ALA A 89 -29.10 -8.96 -29.19
C ALA A 89 -27.58 -8.88 -28.94
N VAL A 90 -27.15 -7.84 -28.28
CA VAL A 90 -25.80 -7.72 -27.73
C VAL A 90 -25.88 -8.11 -26.25
N VAL A 91 -25.26 -9.24 -25.88
CA VAL A 91 -25.38 -9.84 -24.55
C VAL A 91 -23.99 -10.03 -23.93
N GLY A 92 -23.81 -9.58 -22.72
CA GLY A 92 -22.51 -9.75 -22.03
C GLY A 92 -22.32 -8.86 -20.80
N ALA A 93 -21.11 -8.83 -20.30
CA ALA A 93 -20.76 -7.93 -19.21
C ALA A 93 -20.94 -6.46 -19.62
N PHE A 94 -21.28 -5.61 -18.69
CA PHE A 94 -21.55 -4.18 -18.93
C PHE A 94 -20.47 -3.49 -19.76
N ASN A 95 -19.20 -3.77 -19.47
CA ASN A 95 -18.06 -3.21 -20.17
C ASN A 95 -17.91 -3.67 -21.63
N MET A 96 -18.61 -4.73 -22.02
CA MET A 96 -18.64 -5.23 -23.39
C MET A 96 -19.86 -4.72 -24.18
N VAL A 97 -20.97 -4.47 -23.49
CA VAL A 97 -22.25 -4.03 -24.07
C VAL A 97 -22.36 -2.51 -24.11
N TYR A 98 -21.57 -1.84 -23.24
CA TYR A 98 -21.54 -0.39 -23.14
C TYR A 98 -21.28 0.29 -24.49
N GLY A 99 -22.16 1.16 -24.90
CA GLY A 99 -22.08 1.82 -26.21
C GLY A 99 -22.80 1.09 -27.36
N ALA A 100 -23.21 -0.17 -27.16
CA ALA A 100 -24.04 -0.86 -28.17
C ALA A 100 -25.40 -0.19 -28.36
N GLU A 101 -26.01 0.35 -27.32
CA GLU A 101 -27.27 1.10 -27.37
C GLU A 101 -27.16 2.35 -28.24
N GLN A 102 -26.04 3.06 -28.19
CA GLN A 102 -25.81 4.26 -29.00
C GLN A 102 -25.65 3.94 -30.50
N MET A 103 -25.37 2.68 -30.81
CA MET A 103 -25.18 2.21 -32.20
C MET A 103 -26.50 1.92 -32.91
N CYS A 104 -27.63 1.86 -32.18
CA CYS A 104 -28.96 1.65 -32.80
C CYS A 104 -29.24 2.71 -33.89
N HIS A 105 -28.73 3.93 -33.72
CA HIS A 105 -28.87 5.00 -34.69
C HIS A 105 -28.10 4.77 -36.01
N LEU A 106 -27.06 3.93 -35.98
CA LEU A 106 -26.25 3.59 -37.17
C LEU A 106 -26.90 2.50 -38.05
N TYR A 107 -27.89 1.79 -37.51
CA TYR A 107 -28.58 0.70 -38.15
C TYR A 107 -30.11 0.92 -38.11
N PRO A 108 -30.65 1.87 -38.88
CA PRO A 108 -32.08 2.23 -38.80
C PRO A 108 -33.06 1.11 -39.16
N ASN A 109 -32.57 0.06 -39.87
CA ASN A 109 -33.37 -1.10 -40.26
C ASN A 109 -33.09 -2.36 -39.44
N LEU A 110 -32.25 -2.26 -38.36
CA LEU A 110 -31.89 -3.37 -37.50
C LEU A 110 -32.35 -3.10 -36.07
N GLY A 111 -33.15 -3.98 -35.52
CA GLY A 111 -33.46 -3.97 -34.11
C GLY A 111 -32.27 -4.44 -33.26
N LEU A 112 -31.64 -3.54 -32.50
CA LEU A 112 -30.57 -3.88 -31.58
C LEU A 112 -31.07 -3.89 -30.15
N GLY A 113 -31.03 -5.07 -29.49
CA GLY A 113 -31.30 -5.20 -28.06
C GLY A 113 -30.01 -5.31 -27.26
N CYS A 114 -29.95 -4.65 -26.09
CA CYS A 114 -28.76 -4.72 -25.21
C CYS A 114 -29.12 -5.37 -23.88
N TYR A 115 -28.38 -6.40 -23.50
CA TYR A 115 -28.56 -7.21 -22.28
C TYR A 115 -27.26 -7.25 -21.53
N ALA A 116 -27.12 -6.35 -20.56
CA ALA A 116 -25.95 -6.26 -19.71
C ALA A 116 -26.13 -7.04 -18.42
N GLU A 117 -25.16 -7.85 -18.05
CA GLU A 117 -25.13 -8.60 -16.81
C GLU A 117 -23.82 -8.35 -16.05
N ASP A 118 -23.92 -8.31 -14.73
CA ASP A 118 -22.75 -8.17 -13.85
C ASP A 118 -22.20 -9.52 -13.36
N ASP A 119 -22.98 -10.60 -13.55
CA ASP A 119 -22.67 -11.94 -13.10
C ASP A 119 -22.74 -12.95 -14.25
N GLU A 120 -21.66 -13.69 -14.45
CA GLU A 120 -21.58 -14.73 -15.50
C GLU A 120 -22.66 -15.81 -15.32
N THR A 121 -23.08 -16.11 -14.09
CA THR A 121 -24.14 -17.11 -13.79
C THR A 121 -25.51 -16.72 -14.35
N LYS A 122 -25.76 -15.42 -14.55
CA LYS A 122 -27.00 -14.90 -15.12
C LYS A 122 -27.00 -14.81 -16.63
N LEU A 123 -25.85 -15.05 -17.25
CA LEU A 123 -25.67 -14.87 -18.69
C LEU A 123 -26.60 -15.75 -19.52
N GLU A 124 -26.85 -16.99 -19.07
CA GLU A 124 -27.76 -17.91 -19.75
C GLU A 124 -29.21 -17.41 -19.73
N MET A 125 -29.64 -16.81 -18.60
CA MET A 125 -30.95 -16.19 -18.50
C MET A 125 -31.09 -14.98 -19.41
N ALA A 126 -30.05 -14.16 -19.52
CA ALA A 126 -30.01 -13.00 -20.42
C ALA A 126 -30.11 -13.43 -21.91
N VAL A 127 -29.42 -14.51 -22.28
CA VAL A 127 -29.53 -15.09 -23.64
C VAL A 127 -30.96 -15.60 -23.89
N HIS A 128 -31.55 -16.33 -22.93
CA HIS A 128 -32.94 -16.78 -23.07
C HIS A 128 -33.95 -15.64 -23.15
N GLN A 129 -33.72 -14.55 -22.41
CA GLN A 129 -34.57 -13.35 -22.47
C GLN A 129 -34.45 -12.70 -23.85
N ALA A 130 -33.24 -12.55 -24.36
CA ALA A 130 -33.00 -12.02 -25.69
C ALA A 130 -33.72 -12.84 -26.80
N MET A 131 -33.75 -14.18 -26.65
CA MET A 131 -34.50 -15.06 -27.56
C MET A 131 -36.00 -14.83 -27.47
N LYS A 132 -36.55 -14.74 -26.24
CA LYS A 132 -37.99 -14.48 -26.02
C LYS A 132 -38.43 -13.12 -26.59
N ASP A 133 -37.56 -12.13 -26.57
CA ASP A 133 -37.80 -10.80 -27.11
C ASP A 133 -37.75 -10.77 -28.65
N GLY A 134 -37.55 -11.93 -29.29
CA GLY A 134 -37.60 -12.12 -30.74
C GLY A 134 -36.32 -11.73 -31.46
N ASN A 135 -35.17 -11.69 -30.77
CA ASN A 135 -33.88 -11.52 -31.43
C ASN A 135 -33.50 -12.81 -32.19
N GLN A 136 -32.97 -12.65 -33.40
CA GLN A 136 -32.66 -13.72 -34.34
C GLN A 136 -31.20 -14.14 -34.30
N ALA A 137 -30.34 -13.27 -33.73
CA ALA A 137 -28.92 -13.55 -33.54
C ALA A 137 -28.39 -12.88 -32.25
N ILE A 138 -27.28 -13.41 -31.79
CA ILE A 138 -26.63 -12.93 -30.57
C ILE A 138 -25.18 -12.50 -30.83
N VAL A 139 -24.80 -11.36 -30.29
CA VAL A 139 -23.45 -10.83 -30.34
C VAL A 139 -22.95 -10.70 -28.89
N GLY A 140 -21.77 -11.20 -28.60
CA GLY A 140 -21.25 -11.14 -27.23
C GLY A 140 -19.82 -11.64 -27.05
N GLY A 141 -19.48 -11.92 -25.82
CA GLY A 141 -18.20 -12.54 -25.45
C GLY A 141 -18.15 -14.05 -25.73
N TYR A 142 -17.06 -14.66 -25.33
CA TYR A 142 -16.87 -16.10 -25.52
C TYR A 142 -18.00 -16.93 -24.87
N SER A 143 -18.24 -16.71 -23.58
CA SER A 143 -19.31 -17.45 -22.84
C SER A 143 -20.69 -17.23 -23.48
N THR A 144 -21.02 -16.00 -23.89
CA THR A 144 -22.27 -15.67 -24.56
C THR A 144 -22.44 -16.46 -25.86
N VAL A 145 -21.40 -16.48 -26.70
CA VAL A 145 -21.42 -17.19 -27.99
C VAL A 145 -21.58 -18.70 -27.80
N GLN A 146 -20.89 -19.28 -26.81
CA GLN A 146 -21.02 -20.70 -26.48
C GLN A 146 -22.45 -21.07 -26.04
N ILE A 147 -23.10 -20.23 -25.22
CA ILE A 147 -24.48 -20.43 -24.79
C ILE A 147 -25.41 -20.32 -26.01
N ALA A 148 -25.27 -19.28 -26.83
CA ALA A 148 -26.10 -19.06 -27.99
C ALA A 148 -26.00 -20.20 -29.01
N GLU A 149 -24.78 -20.67 -29.31
CA GLU A 149 -24.54 -21.81 -30.20
C GLU A 149 -25.16 -23.12 -29.68
N ARG A 150 -25.07 -23.38 -28.36
CA ARG A 150 -25.70 -24.51 -27.70
C ARG A 150 -27.24 -24.48 -27.82
N LEU A 151 -27.82 -23.28 -27.85
CA LEU A 151 -29.24 -23.06 -28.02
C LEU A 151 -29.66 -22.97 -29.50
N GLY A 152 -28.75 -23.21 -30.41
CA GLY A 152 -29.03 -23.19 -31.87
C GLY A 152 -29.19 -21.80 -32.46
N MET A 153 -28.77 -20.74 -31.78
CA MET A 153 -28.88 -19.38 -32.26
C MET A 153 -27.64 -18.96 -33.06
N PRO A 154 -27.81 -18.27 -34.19
CA PRO A 154 -26.68 -17.60 -34.85
C PRO A 154 -25.99 -16.65 -33.91
N ALA A 155 -24.67 -16.75 -33.80
CA ALA A 155 -23.92 -15.88 -32.89
C ALA A 155 -22.61 -15.37 -33.53
N ALA A 156 -22.15 -14.18 -33.10
CA ALA A 156 -20.85 -13.65 -33.43
C ALA A 156 -20.13 -13.13 -32.19
N MET A 157 -18.83 -13.35 -32.16
CA MET A 157 -18.00 -12.96 -31.02
C MET A 157 -17.43 -11.55 -31.22
N ILE A 158 -17.58 -10.70 -30.22
CA ILE A 158 -16.92 -9.40 -30.18
C ILE A 158 -15.42 -9.64 -30.01
N HIS A 159 -14.62 -9.21 -30.96
CA HIS A 159 -13.16 -9.28 -30.91
C HIS A 159 -12.60 -7.89 -30.59
N SER A 160 -11.68 -7.81 -29.62
CA SER A 160 -11.01 -6.54 -29.32
C SER A 160 -10.01 -6.17 -30.40
N GLY A 161 -10.11 -4.96 -30.93
CA GLY A 161 -9.20 -4.41 -31.92
C GLY A 161 -7.84 -3.98 -31.33
N ILE A 162 -6.93 -3.58 -32.21
CA ILE A 162 -5.58 -3.12 -31.84
C ILE A 162 -5.64 -1.91 -30.87
N GLU A 163 -6.56 -0.97 -31.11
CA GLU A 163 -6.73 0.22 -30.28
C GLU A 163 -7.12 -0.12 -28.85
N ALA A 164 -8.10 -1.02 -28.66
CA ALA A 164 -8.52 -1.49 -27.35
C ALA A 164 -7.38 -2.17 -26.58
N VAL A 165 -6.59 -3.00 -27.28
CA VAL A 165 -5.42 -3.66 -26.71
C VAL A 165 -4.34 -2.65 -26.34
N ASN A 166 -4.05 -1.68 -27.20
CA ASN A 166 -3.08 -0.62 -26.91
C ASN A 166 -3.46 0.21 -25.70
N HIS A 167 -4.73 0.57 -25.59
CA HIS A 167 -5.24 1.32 -24.44
C HIS A 167 -5.11 0.52 -23.16
N ALA A 168 -5.55 -0.74 -23.16
CA ALA A 168 -5.45 -1.62 -21.99
C ALA A 168 -4.01 -1.85 -21.53
N ILE A 169 -3.05 -1.96 -22.47
CA ILE A 169 -1.63 -2.06 -22.15
C ILE A 169 -1.12 -0.77 -21.49
N SER A 170 -1.48 0.41 -22.04
CA SER A 170 -1.08 1.69 -21.44
C SER A 170 -1.64 1.86 -20.01
N GLU A 171 -2.90 1.49 -19.82
CA GLU A 171 -3.54 1.49 -18.50
C GLU A 171 -2.85 0.49 -17.55
N ALA A 172 -2.53 -0.71 -18.04
CA ALA A 172 -1.82 -1.72 -17.24
C ALA A 172 -0.44 -1.23 -16.78
N ILE A 173 0.32 -0.59 -17.66
CA ILE A 173 1.63 -0.01 -17.33
C ILE A 173 1.48 1.05 -16.24
N ALA A 174 0.51 1.95 -16.36
CA ALA A 174 0.26 2.99 -15.37
C ALA A 174 -0.12 2.38 -14.00
N VAL A 175 -1.02 1.39 -13.98
CA VAL A 175 -1.42 0.67 -12.76
C VAL A 175 -0.23 -0.07 -12.15
N ALA A 176 0.59 -0.75 -12.96
CA ALA A 176 1.76 -1.46 -12.46
C ALA A 176 2.80 -0.51 -11.83
N HIS A 177 3.04 0.63 -12.46
CA HIS A 177 3.93 1.66 -11.89
C HIS A 177 3.41 2.19 -10.55
N LEU A 178 2.11 2.50 -10.46
CA LEU A 178 1.51 2.97 -9.22
C LEU A 178 1.61 1.92 -8.12
N THR A 179 1.25 0.67 -8.42
CA THR A 179 1.30 -0.44 -7.47
C THR A 179 2.73 -0.68 -6.96
N ARG A 180 3.73 -0.64 -7.85
CA ARG A 180 5.15 -0.76 -7.48
C ARG A 180 5.61 0.39 -6.60
N TYR A 181 5.24 1.61 -6.97
CA TYR A 181 5.58 2.80 -6.19
C TYR A 181 5.00 2.73 -4.77
N GLU A 182 3.73 2.36 -4.63
CA GLU A 182 3.09 2.20 -3.33
C GLU A 182 3.73 1.09 -2.48
N ARG A 183 4.08 -0.05 -3.10
CA ARG A 183 4.82 -1.12 -2.43
C ARG A 183 6.19 -0.64 -1.96
N GLN A 184 6.95 0.00 -2.84
CA GLN A 184 8.28 0.53 -2.51
C GLN A 184 8.22 1.54 -1.36
N LYS A 185 7.25 2.46 -1.39
CA LYS A 185 7.03 3.43 -0.29
C LYS A 185 6.68 2.75 1.03
N ARG A 186 5.83 1.73 0.98
CA ARG A 186 5.48 0.94 2.16
C ARG A 186 6.68 0.21 2.73
N ASP A 187 7.47 -0.43 1.86
CA ASP A 187 8.69 -1.15 2.26
C ASP A 187 9.75 -0.19 2.82
N GLU A 188 9.91 1.00 2.23
CA GLU A 188 10.79 2.05 2.72
C GLU A 188 10.40 2.49 4.15
N ILE A 189 9.12 2.78 4.36
CA ILE A 189 8.60 3.17 5.69
C ILE A 189 8.78 2.02 6.70
N ALA A 190 8.45 0.78 6.31
CA ALA A 190 8.62 -0.39 7.15
C ALA A 190 10.09 -0.60 7.54
N ASN A 191 11.02 -0.42 6.59
CA ASN A 191 12.44 -0.50 6.85
C ASN A 191 12.90 0.60 7.81
N ILE A 192 12.55 1.87 7.58
CA ILE A 192 12.88 2.98 8.48
C ILE A 192 12.40 2.68 9.90
N MET A 193 11.16 2.22 10.05
CA MET A 193 10.59 1.88 11.36
C MET A 193 11.32 0.70 12.02
N ASN A 194 11.67 -0.33 11.26
CA ASN A 194 12.33 -1.53 11.79
C ASN A 194 13.80 -1.31 12.14
N TYR A 195 14.47 -0.36 11.48
CA TYR A 195 15.83 0.05 11.84
C TYR A 195 15.88 1.07 13.00
N SER A 196 14.72 1.54 13.46
CA SER A 196 14.66 2.40 14.65
C SER A 196 15.06 1.60 15.90
N PHE A 197 15.89 2.21 16.74
CA PHE A 197 16.23 1.67 18.07
C PHE A 197 15.11 1.84 19.08
N GLN A 198 14.07 2.58 18.75
CA GLN A 198 12.89 2.79 19.58
C GLN A 198 11.75 1.87 19.15
N GLY A 199 10.97 1.40 20.11
CA GLY A 199 9.68 0.80 19.84
C GLY A 199 8.73 1.86 19.30
N ILE A 200 8.05 1.57 18.20
CA ILE A 200 7.08 2.44 17.54
C ILE A 200 5.77 1.68 17.39
N ILE A 201 4.71 2.26 17.95
CA ILE A 201 3.35 1.70 17.87
C ILE A 201 2.41 2.78 17.34
N SER A 202 1.63 2.44 16.33
CA SER A 202 0.52 3.27 15.86
C SER A 202 -0.80 2.72 16.35
N VAL A 203 -1.70 3.59 16.77
CA VAL A 203 -2.99 3.25 17.38
C VAL A 203 -4.09 4.05 16.68
N ASN A 204 -5.21 3.40 16.37
CA ASN A 204 -6.38 4.08 15.82
C ASN A 204 -7.19 4.80 16.90
N ARG A 205 -8.24 5.54 16.52
CA ARG A 205 -9.11 6.27 17.48
C ARG A 205 -9.83 5.37 18.47
N LYS A 206 -9.96 4.08 18.21
CA LYS A 206 -10.59 3.10 19.10
C LYS A 206 -9.60 2.47 20.09
N GLY A 207 -8.34 2.88 20.05
CA GLY A 207 -7.30 2.31 20.92
C GLY A 207 -6.73 0.98 20.41
N ILE A 208 -7.03 0.57 19.15
CA ILE A 208 -6.51 -0.65 18.57
C ILE A 208 -5.18 -0.38 17.89
N ILE A 209 -4.20 -1.21 18.15
CA ILE A 209 -2.87 -1.15 17.54
C ILE A 209 -2.99 -1.51 16.06
N THR A 210 -2.64 -0.59 15.19
CA THR A 210 -2.65 -0.78 13.73
C THR A 210 -1.29 -1.19 13.20
N LEU A 211 -0.21 -0.78 13.90
CA LEU A 211 1.15 -1.07 13.49
C LEU A 211 2.09 -1.08 14.69
N ALA A 212 3.06 -2.01 14.69
CA ALA A 212 4.16 -2.06 15.63
C ALA A 212 5.44 -2.47 14.89
N ASN A 213 6.57 -1.82 15.18
CA ASN A 213 7.84 -2.20 14.59
C ASN A 213 8.49 -3.39 15.31
N THR A 214 9.52 -3.98 14.69
CA THR A 214 10.23 -5.15 15.24
C THR A 214 10.87 -4.90 16.60
N CYS A 215 11.25 -3.66 16.91
CA CYS A 215 11.81 -3.29 18.21
C CYS A 215 10.84 -3.59 19.36
N CYS A 216 9.51 -3.44 19.13
CA CYS A 216 8.51 -3.75 20.17
C CYS A 216 8.59 -5.19 20.66
N HIS A 217 8.88 -6.13 19.77
CA HIS A 217 8.99 -7.56 20.13
C HIS A 217 10.20 -7.89 21.01
N THR A 218 11.22 -7.01 21.09
CA THR A 218 12.39 -7.23 21.97
C THR A 218 12.03 -7.04 23.45
N TYR A 219 10.93 -6.36 23.73
CA TYR A 219 10.43 -6.12 25.08
C TYR A 219 9.40 -7.16 25.53
N MET A 220 8.83 -7.93 24.60
CA MET A 220 7.83 -8.94 24.90
C MET A 220 8.49 -10.28 25.28
N ARG A 221 7.89 -10.98 26.23
CA ARG A 221 8.34 -12.33 26.63
C ARG A 221 8.10 -13.36 25.53
N ASP A 222 6.97 -13.24 24.83
CA ASP A 222 6.62 -14.06 23.67
C ASP A 222 6.78 -13.26 22.39
N ARG A 223 7.85 -13.53 21.64
CA ARG A 223 8.18 -12.85 20.38
C ARG A 223 7.22 -13.21 19.21
N LYS A 224 6.33 -14.16 19.40
CA LYS A 224 5.40 -14.62 18.36
C LYS A 224 4.06 -13.92 18.39
N THR A 225 3.75 -13.21 19.48
CA THR A 225 2.47 -12.51 19.61
C THR A 225 2.47 -11.24 18.75
N SER A 226 1.55 -11.17 17.79
CA SER A 226 1.32 -9.95 17.02
C SER A 226 0.67 -8.92 17.93
N LEU A 227 1.23 -7.70 17.98
CA LEU A 227 0.61 -6.57 18.68
C LEU A 227 -0.53 -5.96 17.87
N ALA A 228 -0.50 -6.09 16.56
CA ALA A 228 -1.52 -5.52 15.68
C ALA A 228 -2.87 -6.23 15.90
N GLY A 229 -3.91 -5.42 16.07
CA GLY A 229 -5.27 -5.87 16.38
C GLY A 229 -5.62 -5.86 17.87
N GLU A 230 -4.63 -5.77 18.77
CA GLU A 230 -4.84 -5.74 20.21
C GLU A 230 -5.07 -4.29 20.70
N HIS A 231 -5.64 -4.17 21.91
CA HIS A 231 -5.90 -2.86 22.49
C HIS A 231 -4.68 -2.32 23.24
N ILE A 232 -4.30 -1.07 22.99
CA ILE A 232 -3.08 -0.46 23.57
C ILE A 232 -3.06 -0.44 25.09
N LYS A 233 -4.23 -0.30 25.77
CA LYS A 233 -4.34 -0.29 27.22
C LYS A 233 -3.91 -1.60 27.87
N ASP A 234 -3.93 -2.72 27.15
CA ASP A 234 -3.48 -4.01 27.64
C ASP A 234 -1.95 -4.03 27.85
N PHE A 235 -1.25 -3.17 27.15
CA PHE A 235 0.21 -3.05 27.19
C PHE A 235 0.71 -1.85 27.98
N PHE A 236 -0.05 -0.76 27.97
CA PHE A 236 0.28 0.50 28.66
C PHE A 236 -0.93 1.00 29.45
N PRO A 237 -1.29 0.34 30.55
CA PRO A 237 -2.47 0.70 31.35
C PRO A 237 -2.36 2.08 32.02
N ASP A 238 -1.11 2.52 32.28
CA ASP A 238 -0.83 3.77 33.00
C ASP A 238 -0.97 5.01 32.08
N ILE A 239 -1.07 4.85 30.77
CA ILE A 239 -1.16 5.97 29.83
C ILE A 239 -2.62 6.32 29.54
N ASP A 240 -2.96 7.61 29.72
CA ASP A 240 -4.27 8.13 29.33
C ASP A 240 -4.35 8.42 27.84
N PHE A 241 -4.59 7.35 27.05
CA PHE A 241 -4.77 7.47 25.61
C PHE A 241 -6.01 8.26 25.21
N ASP A 242 -7.02 8.30 26.06
CA ASP A 242 -8.26 9.03 25.78
C ASP A 242 -8.01 10.53 25.71
N SER A 243 -7.19 11.08 26.61
CA SER A 243 -6.79 12.49 26.56
C SER A 243 -5.92 12.81 25.35
N VAL A 244 -5.03 11.88 24.93
CA VAL A 244 -4.21 12.08 23.74
C VAL A 244 -5.08 12.11 22.49
N ILE A 245 -6.05 11.20 22.37
CA ILE A 245 -6.86 11.06 21.16
C ILE A 245 -7.94 12.16 21.07
N ARG A 246 -8.63 12.46 22.18
CA ARG A 246 -9.75 13.42 22.20
C ARG A 246 -9.26 14.87 22.33
N ASP A 247 -8.38 15.11 23.30
CA ASP A 247 -7.95 16.46 23.66
C ASP A 247 -6.70 16.91 22.92
N LYS A 248 -6.14 16.03 22.08
CA LYS A 248 -4.89 16.23 21.32
C LYS A 248 -3.71 16.59 22.22
N GLN A 249 -3.73 16.14 23.46
CA GLN A 249 -2.61 16.32 24.38
C GLN A 249 -1.45 15.42 24.00
N LYS A 250 -0.23 15.93 24.18
CA LYS A 250 0.99 15.13 23.99
C LYS A 250 1.47 14.65 25.35
N ILE A 251 1.77 13.37 25.45
CA ILE A 251 2.46 12.80 26.61
C ILE A 251 3.91 12.64 26.22
N LEU A 252 4.82 13.26 26.95
CA LEU A 252 6.25 13.24 26.65
C LEU A 252 7.04 12.78 27.87
N SER A 253 7.99 11.88 27.64
CA SER A 253 8.95 11.41 28.65
C SER A 253 8.30 10.78 29.90
N GLU A 254 7.18 10.06 29.71
CA GLU A 254 6.53 9.33 30.78
C GLU A 254 7.19 7.97 30.99
N VAL A 255 7.43 7.60 32.26
CA VAL A 255 8.06 6.31 32.58
C VAL A 255 6.98 5.28 32.85
N CYS A 256 6.92 4.27 31.98
CA CYS A 256 5.93 3.19 32.03
C CYS A 256 6.62 1.82 32.08
N ARG A 257 5.81 0.77 32.22
CA ARG A 257 6.28 -0.62 32.11
C ARG A 257 5.73 -1.26 30.85
N PHE A 258 6.62 -1.87 30.06
CA PHE A 258 6.25 -2.66 28.89
C PHE A 258 7.03 -3.99 28.89
N GLY A 259 6.31 -5.11 28.83
CA GLY A 259 6.93 -6.44 28.89
C GLY A 259 7.74 -6.73 30.16
N GLY A 260 7.45 -6.03 31.25
CA GLY A 260 8.17 -6.14 32.55
C GLY A 260 9.41 -5.26 32.66
N LYS A 261 9.76 -4.50 31.63
CA LYS A 261 10.89 -3.55 31.64
C LYS A 261 10.39 -2.11 31.77
N GLN A 262 11.20 -1.25 32.39
CA GLN A 262 10.92 0.18 32.40
C GLN A 262 11.27 0.81 31.05
N VAL A 263 10.35 1.59 30.52
CA VAL A 263 10.49 2.29 29.25
C VAL A 263 10.11 3.76 29.41
N LEU A 264 10.79 4.62 28.70
CA LEU A 264 10.43 6.02 28.55
C LEU A 264 9.55 6.16 27.32
N VAL A 265 8.35 6.68 27.49
CA VAL A 265 7.30 6.71 26.48
C VAL A 265 7.00 8.13 26.05
N ASN A 266 6.84 8.33 24.74
CA ASN A 266 6.24 9.53 24.17
C ASN A 266 4.99 9.09 23.38
N CYS A 267 3.86 9.75 23.61
CA CYS A 267 2.63 9.52 22.86
C CYS A 267 2.13 10.82 22.27
N VAL A 268 1.97 10.86 20.96
CA VAL A 268 1.56 12.07 20.23
C VAL A 268 0.36 11.76 19.33
N PRO A 269 -0.64 12.66 19.28
CA PRO A 269 -1.78 12.50 18.39
C PRO A 269 -1.35 12.65 16.94
N VAL A 270 -1.94 11.86 16.04
CA VAL A 270 -1.74 11.97 14.59
C VAL A 270 -2.86 12.81 14.01
N ALA A 271 -2.50 13.84 13.24
CA ALA A 271 -3.45 14.66 12.52
C ALA A 271 -3.97 13.89 11.29
N GLY A 272 -5.27 13.68 11.22
CA GLY A 272 -5.96 13.05 10.09
C GLY A 272 -7.46 12.98 10.35
N ASP A 273 -8.26 13.06 9.29
CA ASP A 273 -9.72 13.03 9.39
C ASP A 273 -10.31 11.61 9.39
N SER A 274 -9.47 10.59 9.10
CA SER A 274 -9.92 9.21 9.08
C SER A 274 -9.94 8.60 10.49
N GLU A 275 -10.86 7.66 10.74
CA GLU A 275 -10.92 6.88 11.99
C GLU A 275 -9.68 5.99 12.22
N GLU A 276 -8.86 5.81 11.17
CA GLU A 276 -7.67 4.97 11.21
C GLU A 276 -6.51 5.58 12.01
N PHE A 277 -6.50 6.91 12.19
CA PHE A 277 -5.43 7.63 12.88
C PHE A 277 -5.87 8.14 14.26
N GLY A 278 -5.22 7.67 15.29
CA GLY A 278 -5.43 8.12 16.68
C GLY A 278 -4.17 8.75 17.26
N CYS A 279 -3.17 7.95 17.59
CA CYS A 279 -1.89 8.41 18.11
C CYS A 279 -0.72 7.51 17.68
N VAL A 280 0.49 8.06 17.76
CA VAL A 280 1.74 7.31 17.65
C VAL A 280 2.44 7.35 18.99
N LEU A 281 2.82 6.17 19.45
CA LEU A 281 3.58 5.96 20.67
C LEU A 281 4.98 5.50 20.31
N THR A 282 5.99 6.18 20.85
CA THR A 282 7.39 5.76 20.78
C THR A 282 7.93 5.49 22.18
N PHE A 283 8.76 4.47 22.31
CA PHE A 283 9.35 4.15 23.61
C PHE A 283 10.76 3.58 23.49
N GLN A 284 11.55 3.77 24.53
CA GLN A 284 12.91 3.26 24.65
C GLN A 284 13.16 2.76 26.09
N GLY A 285 13.90 1.65 26.21
CA GLY A 285 14.25 1.13 27.54
C GLY A 285 15.16 2.08 28.32
N THR A 286 14.86 2.30 29.59
CA THR A 286 15.66 3.17 30.46
C THR A 286 17.10 2.68 30.62
N GLU A 287 17.33 1.37 30.61
CA GLU A 287 18.68 0.77 30.60
C GLU A 287 19.50 1.14 29.37
N GLN A 288 18.87 1.19 28.18
CA GLN A 288 19.52 1.62 26.95
C GLN A 288 19.91 3.09 27.00
N ILE A 289 19.02 3.95 27.47
CA ILE A 289 19.26 5.39 27.62
C ILE A 289 20.48 5.61 28.53
N GLN A 290 20.51 4.92 29.70
CA GLN A 290 21.61 5.01 30.64
C GLN A 290 22.94 4.51 30.04
N ALA A 291 22.89 3.43 29.26
CA ALA A 291 24.09 2.91 28.59
C ALA A 291 24.64 3.86 27.51
N GLU A 292 23.75 4.50 26.76
CA GLU A 292 24.11 5.51 25.75
C GLU A 292 24.67 6.77 26.39
N GLU A 293 24.03 7.26 27.45
CA GLU A 293 24.51 8.40 28.24
C GLU A 293 25.88 8.11 28.85
N GLY A 294 26.09 6.90 29.38
CA GLY A 294 27.38 6.48 29.92
C GLY A 294 28.50 6.45 28.86
N LYS A 295 28.17 6.00 27.63
CA LYS A 295 29.12 6.04 26.51
C LYS A 295 29.44 7.49 26.08
N LEU A 296 28.45 8.33 26.01
CA LEU A 296 28.62 9.74 25.66
C LEU A 296 29.48 10.43 26.72
N ARG A 297 29.20 10.25 28.01
CA ARG A 297 29.98 10.80 29.12
C ARG A 297 31.45 10.35 29.08
N LYS A 298 31.70 9.06 28.78
CA LYS A 298 33.07 8.55 28.62
C LYS A 298 33.80 9.21 27.45
N ARG A 299 33.13 9.42 26.31
CA ARG A 299 33.73 10.13 25.16
C ARG A 299 34.03 11.59 25.50
N MET A 300 33.06 12.31 26.10
CA MET A 300 33.29 13.69 26.51
C MET A 300 34.44 13.81 27.52
N HIS A 301 34.63 12.80 28.35
CA HIS A 301 35.77 12.72 29.30
C HIS A 301 37.09 12.49 28.56
N SER A 302 37.12 11.60 27.54
CA SER A 302 38.34 11.36 26.74
C SER A 302 38.74 12.54 25.87
N ASP A 303 37.75 13.29 25.41
CA ASP A 303 37.94 14.47 24.55
C ASP A 303 38.22 15.76 25.36
N GLY A 304 38.36 15.65 26.69
CA GLY A 304 38.71 16.79 27.58
C GLY A 304 37.57 17.78 27.85
N PHE A 305 36.34 17.49 27.42
CA PHE A 305 35.16 18.35 27.66
C PHE A 305 34.58 18.26 29.08
N THR A 306 35.02 17.25 29.85
CA THR A 306 34.62 17.10 31.26
C THR A 306 35.84 16.99 32.17
N ALA A 307 35.81 17.67 33.30
CA ALA A 307 36.88 17.60 34.25
C ALA A 307 37.07 16.16 34.80
N ARG A 308 38.35 15.71 34.86
CA ARG A 308 38.69 14.39 35.40
C ARG A 308 38.52 14.33 36.93
N TYR A 309 38.63 15.46 37.59
CA TYR A 309 38.55 15.61 39.04
C TYR A 309 37.49 16.66 39.36
N ASP A 310 36.77 16.44 40.41
CA ASP A 310 35.84 17.41 40.99
C ASP A 310 36.40 18.01 42.31
N PHE A 311 35.68 18.92 42.90
CA PHE A 311 36.11 19.57 44.13
C PHE A 311 36.28 18.59 45.31
N SER A 312 35.64 17.41 45.30
CA SER A 312 35.74 16.41 46.35
C SER A 312 37.09 15.68 46.35
N HIS A 313 37.82 15.71 45.23
CA HIS A 313 39.16 15.12 45.12
C HIS A 313 40.27 16.01 45.64
N ILE A 314 39.98 17.27 46.00
CA ILE A 314 40.96 18.20 46.54
C ILE A 314 41.13 17.93 48.04
N LEU A 315 42.29 17.41 48.42
CA LEU A 315 42.62 17.16 49.84
C LEU A 315 43.23 18.43 50.44
N TYR A 316 42.60 18.96 51.48
CA TYR A 316 43.09 20.16 52.17
C TYR A 316 42.85 20.03 53.68
N ARG A 317 43.62 20.80 54.48
CA ARG A 317 43.46 20.88 55.96
C ARG A 317 43.35 22.33 56.45
N ASP A 318 43.62 23.30 55.60
CA ASP A 318 43.66 24.69 55.94
C ASP A 318 42.31 25.38 55.65
N SER A 319 41.87 26.19 56.61
CA SER A 319 40.64 26.97 56.47
C SER A 319 40.66 28.00 55.33
N CYS A 320 41.86 28.46 54.91
CA CYS A 320 41.98 29.29 53.74
C CYS A 320 41.61 28.55 52.45
N MET A 321 42.03 27.28 52.33
CA MET A 321 41.64 26.43 51.18
C MET A 321 40.17 26.10 51.17
N GLU A 322 39.55 25.91 52.32
CA GLU A 322 38.11 25.68 52.40
C GLU A 322 37.31 26.88 51.84
N ALA A 323 37.75 28.10 52.19
CA ALA A 323 37.14 29.32 51.66
C ALA A 323 37.32 29.43 50.13
N VAL A 324 38.50 29.10 49.60
CA VAL A 324 38.78 29.14 48.17
C VAL A 324 37.94 28.11 47.41
N ILE A 325 37.82 26.88 47.90
CA ILE A 325 37.01 25.83 47.31
C ILE A 325 35.53 26.21 47.31
N SER A 326 35.02 26.70 48.45
CA SER A 326 33.63 27.17 48.56
C SER A 326 33.31 28.28 47.57
N GLN A 327 34.28 29.17 47.32
CA GLN A 327 34.17 30.25 46.34
C GLN A 327 34.21 29.69 44.92
N ALA A 328 35.13 28.75 44.62
CA ALA A 328 35.25 28.10 43.35
C ALA A 328 33.98 27.30 42.95
N VAL A 329 33.36 26.60 43.91
CA VAL A 329 32.08 25.92 43.73
C VAL A 329 30.97 26.91 43.35
N LYS A 330 30.90 28.06 44.03
CA LYS A 330 29.91 29.10 43.66
C LYS A 330 30.10 29.63 42.24
N PHE A 331 31.35 29.84 41.84
CA PHE A 331 31.66 30.31 40.49
C PHE A 331 31.46 29.27 39.40
N SER A 332 31.56 27.96 39.73
CA SER A 332 31.30 26.88 38.75
C SER A 332 29.87 26.82 38.22
N TYR A 333 28.93 27.47 38.89
CA TYR A 333 27.52 27.62 38.45
C TYR A 333 27.29 28.88 37.60
N SER A 334 28.33 29.67 37.33
CA SER A 334 28.23 30.88 36.50
C SER A 334 29.08 30.77 35.24
N ASP A 335 28.62 31.38 34.15
CA ASP A 335 29.35 31.46 32.87
C ASP A 335 30.45 32.57 32.90
N SER A 336 30.83 33.06 34.06
CA SER A 336 31.80 34.13 34.24
C SER A 336 33.22 33.60 34.13
N ASN A 337 34.11 34.36 33.48
CA ASN A 337 35.53 34.06 33.45
C ASN A 337 36.15 34.24 34.83
N ILE A 338 36.88 33.24 35.32
CA ILE A 338 37.57 33.25 36.59
C ILE A 338 39.06 33.50 36.34
N PRO A 339 39.62 34.65 36.75
CA PRO A 339 41.08 34.86 36.68
C PRO A 339 41.77 34.04 37.76
N VAL A 340 42.77 33.24 37.38
CA VAL A 340 43.58 32.48 38.33
C VAL A 340 44.99 33.10 38.36
N SER A 341 45.38 33.60 39.55
CA SER A 341 46.71 34.13 39.78
C SER A 341 47.55 33.12 40.56
N TYR A 342 48.74 32.79 40.07
CA TYR A 342 49.66 31.84 40.70
C TYR A 342 51.12 32.24 40.51
N THR A 343 51.95 31.87 41.45
CA THR A 343 53.37 32.29 41.48
C THR A 343 54.36 31.26 40.91
N HIS A 344 53.94 30.04 40.62
CA HIS A 344 54.79 28.90 40.28
C HIS A 344 54.25 27.99 39.15
N LEU A 345 53.78 28.54 38.05
CA LEU A 345 53.48 27.72 36.90
C LEU A 345 54.61 27.84 35.85
N THR A 346 55.37 26.79 35.67
CA THR A 346 56.19 26.63 34.50
C THR A 346 55.29 26.04 33.41
N LEU A 347 55.02 26.84 32.34
CA LEU A 347 54.40 26.31 31.14
C LEU A 347 55.37 25.25 30.56
N PRO A 348 54.88 24.09 30.15
CA PRO A 348 55.74 23.15 29.39
C PRO A 348 56.17 23.88 28.12
N THR A 349 57.43 24.12 28.03
CA THR A 349 58.07 24.56 26.78
C THR A 349 57.95 23.38 25.81
N THR A 350 57.16 23.57 24.75
CA THR A 350 57.07 22.65 23.61
C THR A 350 58.41 22.54 22.90
#